data_d9a1b0da07982075d339d3ddba10f5bb
#
_entry.id   d9a1b0da07982075d339d3ddba10f5bb
#
_cell.length_a   1.000
_cell.length_b   1.000
_cell.length_c   1.000
_cell.angle_alpha   90.00
_cell.angle_beta   90.00
_cell.angle_gamma   90.00
#
_symmetry.space_group_name_H-M   'P 1'
#
loop_
_entity.id
_entity.type
_entity.pdbx_description
1 polymer ?
#
loop_
_entity_poly.entity_id
_entity_poly.type
_entity_poly.pdbx_seq_one_letter_code
_entity_poly.pdbx_strand_id
1 'polypeptide(L)'
;MKENTFTITTPQIEDLTRISLKNSAIPKELYIEHQVNCGLRDLNGKGVLTGLTEISDVISFNEENGVRTPCDGILKYRGYNINDLVSGFLADDRFGFEETVYLLLMGELPDKAQLKDFTELLASYRSMPTHFVRDIILKAPSRDMMNTLARSVLTMYAYDDRADDISIANVLRQSMQLISLFPLWSIYGYQSYMYYHDASSLFIHPPRLDLSTSENMLYMLRQDSKYTELEAKILDICLVLHAEHGGGNNSTFTTHVVSSSGTDTYSSIAASLGSLKGPKHGGANIKVTKMFEDIKQNVSNWKDKAEVRAYLEKILNKEAFDRTGLIYGMGHAVYSISDPRAKILESFVEKLSVEKNKTDEFELYRSVAKEATDLIAQKRKIYKGVSPNVDFYSGFVYSMLGLPTELFTPIFAIARIAGWSAHRIEGLINADKIIRPAYMGVGKGRDYVALDNRK
;
A
#
# COMPACT_ATOMS: atom_id res chain seq x y z
N MET A 1 10.04 26.38 22.33
CA MET A 1 9.90 24.90 22.49
C MET A 1 11.24 24.38 22.98
N LYS A 2 11.30 23.57 24.05
CA LYS A 2 12.55 22.88 24.42
C LYS A 2 12.95 21.96 23.27
N GLU A 3 14.20 22.02 22.86
CA GLU A 3 14.77 21.16 21.84
C GLU A 3 14.59 19.69 22.25
N ASN A 4 14.02 18.89 21.36
CA ASN A 4 13.78 17.47 21.66
C ASN A 4 15.11 16.71 21.54
N THR A 5 15.72 16.40 22.68
CA THR A 5 17.02 15.73 22.76
C THR A 5 17.09 14.39 22.02
N PHE A 6 15.94 13.72 21.79
CA PHE A 6 15.88 12.46 21.03
C PHE A 6 16.08 12.60 19.53
N THR A 7 16.08 13.83 18.99
CA THR A 7 16.22 14.10 17.55
C THR A 7 17.55 14.70 17.16
N ILE A 8 18.44 14.97 18.14
CA ILE A 8 19.71 15.66 17.89
C ILE A 8 20.76 14.65 17.42
N THR A 9 21.36 14.95 16.28
CA THR A 9 22.59 14.27 15.83
C THR A 9 23.78 15.01 16.43
N THR A 10 24.47 14.37 17.39
CA THR A 10 25.64 14.97 18.06
C THR A 10 26.89 14.83 17.19
N PRO A 11 27.95 15.67 17.41
CA PRO A 11 29.23 15.50 16.73
C PRO A 11 29.83 14.11 16.86
N GLN A 12 29.67 13.47 18.02
CA GLN A 12 30.12 12.08 18.22
C GLN A 12 29.40 11.09 17.30
N ILE A 13 28.07 11.28 17.09
CA ILE A 13 27.30 10.44 16.14
C ILE A 13 27.78 10.67 14.70
N GLU A 14 28.12 11.91 14.33
CA GLU A 14 28.67 12.21 13.00
C GLU A 14 30.03 11.55 12.77
N ASP A 15 30.92 11.55 13.78
CA ASP A 15 32.21 10.86 13.71
C ASP A 15 32.01 9.35 13.54
N LEU A 16 31.18 8.74 14.37
CA LEU A 16 30.83 7.30 14.26
C LEU A 16 30.19 6.97 12.91
N THR A 17 29.38 7.88 12.36
CA THR A 17 28.77 7.72 11.02
C THR A 17 29.84 7.64 9.93
N ARG A 18 30.88 8.50 9.99
CA ARG A 18 31.99 8.45 9.02
C ARG A 18 32.74 7.10 9.07
N ILE A 19 32.99 6.59 10.28
CA ILE A 19 33.63 5.27 10.47
C ILE A 19 32.75 4.15 9.91
N SER A 20 31.45 4.18 10.20
CA SER A 20 30.47 3.18 9.71
C SER A 20 30.40 3.19 8.18
N LEU A 21 30.26 4.35 7.55
CA LEU A 21 30.18 4.47 6.09
C LEU A 21 31.44 3.91 5.40
N LYS A 22 32.63 4.22 5.94
CA LYS A 22 33.92 3.72 5.42
C LYS A 22 34.02 2.20 5.46
N ASN A 23 33.53 1.58 6.54
CA ASN A 23 33.72 0.15 6.78
C ASN A 23 32.57 -0.73 6.30
N SER A 24 31.39 -0.16 5.96
CA SER A 24 30.20 -0.92 5.58
C SER A 24 29.88 -0.86 4.09
N ALA A 25 30.66 -0.12 3.29
CA ALA A 25 30.45 -0.03 1.86
C ALA A 25 30.86 -1.33 1.16
N ILE A 26 29.94 -1.94 0.40
CA ILE A 26 30.21 -3.10 -0.45
C ILE A 26 30.25 -2.62 -1.91
N PRO A 27 31.37 -2.83 -2.63
CA PRO A 27 31.49 -2.47 -4.05
C PRO A 27 30.40 -3.14 -4.89
N LYS A 28 29.80 -2.39 -5.83
CA LYS A 28 28.73 -2.91 -6.69
C LYS A 28 29.18 -4.06 -7.57
N GLU A 29 30.44 -4.08 -7.93
CA GLU A 29 31.09 -5.11 -8.76
C GLU A 29 30.98 -6.49 -8.13
N LEU A 30 31.08 -6.59 -6.79
CA LEU A 30 30.93 -7.85 -6.06
C LEU A 30 29.52 -8.46 -6.19
N TYR A 31 28.47 -7.63 -6.29
CA TYR A 31 27.12 -8.13 -6.53
C TYR A 31 26.98 -8.81 -7.90
N ILE A 32 27.69 -8.29 -8.91
CA ILE A 32 27.73 -8.86 -10.26
C ILE A 32 28.59 -10.12 -10.28
N GLU A 33 29.80 -10.07 -9.70
CA GLU A 33 30.75 -11.17 -9.61
C GLU A 33 30.13 -12.41 -8.95
N HIS A 34 29.43 -12.19 -7.83
CA HIS A 34 28.79 -13.27 -7.08
C HIS A 34 27.35 -13.56 -7.51
N GLN A 35 26.87 -12.98 -8.62
CA GLN A 35 25.52 -13.18 -9.17
C GLN A 35 24.41 -13.01 -8.12
N VAL A 36 24.52 -11.97 -7.28
CA VAL A 36 23.56 -11.71 -6.19
C VAL A 36 22.24 -11.21 -6.75
N ASN A 37 21.15 -11.90 -6.43
CA ASN A 37 19.78 -11.51 -6.79
C ASN A 37 19.29 -10.37 -5.90
N CYS A 38 19.76 -9.14 -6.17
CA CYS A 38 19.37 -7.95 -5.41
C CYS A 38 17.85 -7.74 -5.44
N GLY A 39 17.22 -7.63 -4.25
CA GLY A 39 15.77 -7.53 -4.14
C GLY A 39 15.04 -8.80 -4.60
N LEU A 40 15.69 -9.97 -4.52
CA LEU A 40 15.18 -11.27 -4.99
C LEU A 40 14.81 -11.27 -6.48
N ARG A 41 15.59 -10.52 -7.30
CA ARG A 41 15.45 -10.50 -8.76
C ARG A 41 16.78 -10.81 -9.41
N ASP A 42 16.74 -11.59 -10.50
CA ASP A 42 17.90 -11.82 -11.33
C ASP A 42 18.30 -10.55 -12.13
N LEU A 43 19.42 -10.63 -12.86
CA LEU A 43 19.91 -9.52 -13.68
C LEU A 43 18.93 -9.07 -14.79
N ASN A 44 18.01 -9.95 -15.19
CA ASN A 44 16.97 -9.67 -16.18
C ASN A 44 15.68 -9.12 -15.52
N GLY A 45 15.68 -8.98 -14.19
CA GLY A 45 14.53 -8.49 -13.41
C GLY A 45 13.45 -9.53 -13.13
N LYS A 46 13.70 -10.83 -13.46
CA LYS A 46 12.78 -11.93 -13.10
C LYS A 46 12.86 -12.19 -11.61
N GLY A 47 11.70 -12.27 -10.94
CA GLY A 47 11.62 -12.60 -9.52
C GLY A 47 12.06 -14.03 -9.24
N VAL A 48 12.74 -14.24 -8.10
CA VAL A 48 13.01 -15.58 -7.58
C VAL A 48 11.70 -16.20 -7.10
N LEU A 49 11.38 -17.40 -7.55
CA LEU A 49 10.21 -18.13 -7.07
C LEU A 49 10.48 -18.62 -5.64
N THR A 50 9.77 -18.07 -4.67
CA THR A 50 9.99 -18.34 -3.24
C THR A 50 8.84 -19.08 -2.56
N GLY A 51 7.69 -19.21 -3.22
CA GLY A 51 6.51 -19.90 -2.67
C GLY A 51 5.41 -20.05 -3.70
N LEU A 52 4.37 -20.73 -3.27
CA LEU A 52 3.11 -20.91 -4.01
C LEU A 52 1.97 -20.26 -3.23
N THR A 53 0.94 -19.82 -3.92
CA THR A 53 -0.25 -19.22 -3.31
C THR A 53 -1.50 -19.47 -4.14
N GLU A 54 -2.62 -19.70 -3.47
CA GLU A 54 -3.97 -19.75 -4.04
C GLU A 54 -4.71 -18.40 -3.88
N ILE A 55 -4.10 -17.41 -3.18
CA ILE A 55 -4.80 -16.16 -2.81
C ILE A 55 -4.99 -15.26 -4.03
N SER A 56 -3.95 -15.11 -4.85
CA SER A 56 -4.01 -14.24 -6.01
C SER A 56 -3.05 -14.63 -7.12
N ASP A 57 -3.39 -14.23 -8.34
CA ASP A 57 -2.53 -14.38 -9.51
C ASP A 57 -2.38 -13.05 -10.25
N VAL A 58 -1.13 -12.68 -10.55
CA VAL A 58 -0.75 -11.41 -11.17
C VAL A 58 -0.03 -11.71 -12.47
N ILE A 59 -0.75 -11.67 -13.58
CA ILE A 59 -0.28 -12.09 -14.90
C ILE A 59 0.01 -10.87 -15.76
N SER A 60 1.15 -10.87 -16.44
CA SER A 60 1.58 -9.82 -17.38
C SER A 60 2.26 -10.37 -18.64
N PHE A 61 2.35 -11.70 -18.73
CA PHE A 61 2.96 -12.41 -19.85
C PHE A 61 2.16 -13.67 -20.15
N ASN A 62 1.96 -13.94 -21.44
CA ASN A 62 1.60 -15.27 -21.91
C ASN A 62 2.88 -16.07 -22.12
N GLU A 63 2.89 -17.33 -21.74
CA GLU A 63 4.03 -18.22 -21.96
C GLU A 63 3.58 -19.40 -22.83
N GLU A 64 4.05 -19.44 -24.09
CA GLU A 64 3.79 -20.51 -25.03
C GLU A 64 5.12 -21.08 -25.53
N ASN A 65 5.30 -22.39 -25.40
CA ASN A 65 6.52 -23.13 -25.81
C ASN A 65 7.82 -22.50 -25.24
N GLY A 66 7.78 -21.98 -24.01
CA GLY A 66 8.93 -21.34 -23.35
C GLY A 66 9.21 -19.89 -23.83
N VAL A 67 8.41 -19.36 -24.73
CA VAL A 67 8.48 -17.98 -25.19
C VAL A 67 7.49 -17.12 -24.40
N ARG A 68 7.99 -16.06 -23.77
CA ARG A 68 7.19 -15.09 -23.03
C ARG A 68 6.86 -13.89 -23.89
N THR A 69 5.57 -13.65 -24.11
CA THR A 69 5.05 -12.46 -24.78
C THR A 69 4.29 -11.58 -23.80
N PRO A 70 4.57 -10.26 -23.70
CA PRO A 70 3.80 -9.36 -22.87
C PRO A 70 2.30 -9.41 -23.25
N CYS A 71 1.44 -9.40 -22.24
CA CYS A 71 -0.02 -9.30 -22.42
C CYS A 71 -0.59 -8.18 -21.55
N ASP A 72 -1.87 -7.85 -21.77
CA ASP A 72 -2.62 -7.02 -20.83
C ASP A 72 -2.55 -7.60 -19.42
N GLY A 73 -2.41 -6.75 -18.42
CA GLY A 73 -2.35 -7.17 -17.04
C GLY A 73 -3.65 -7.85 -16.61
N ILE A 74 -3.52 -8.99 -15.94
CA ILE A 74 -4.64 -9.72 -15.34
C ILE A 74 -4.35 -9.84 -13.85
N LEU A 75 -5.35 -9.53 -13.03
CA LEU A 75 -5.34 -9.75 -11.59
C LEU A 75 -6.50 -10.67 -11.23
N LYS A 76 -6.20 -11.75 -10.51
CA LYS A 76 -7.23 -12.67 -10.01
C LYS A 76 -7.12 -12.75 -8.49
N TYR A 77 -8.26 -12.76 -7.82
CA TYR A 77 -8.41 -13.10 -6.41
C TYR A 77 -9.06 -14.48 -6.32
N ARG A 78 -8.37 -15.44 -5.71
CA ARG A 78 -8.87 -16.83 -5.60
C ARG A 78 -9.39 -17.38 -6.93
N GLY A 79 -8.68 -17.06 -8.04
CA GLY A 79 -9.07 -17.50 -9.37
C GLY A 79 -10.08 -16.61 -10.11
N TYR A 80 -10.82 -15.75 -9.43
CA TYR A 80 -11.77 -14.82 -10.05
C TYR A 80 -11.07 -13.56 -10.59
N ASN A 81 -11.37 -13.20 -11.83
CA ASN A 81 -10.81 -11.98 -12.43
C ASN A 81 -11.36 -10.73 -11.72
N ILE A 82 -10.50 -9.78 -11.40
CA ILE A 82 -10.88 -8.55 -10.71
C ILE A 82 -11.94 -7.74 -11.46
N ASN A 83 -11.92 -7.76 -12.81
CA ASN A 83 -12.94 -7.10 -13.62
C ASN A 83 -14.33 -7.74 -13.41
N ASP A 84 -14.38 -9.07 -13.32
CA ASP A 84 -15.64 -9.80 -13.14
C ASP A 84 -16.19 -9.59 -11.73
N LEU A 85 -15.31 -9.56 -10.71
CA LEU A 85 -15.72 -9.25 -9.34
C LEU A 85 -16.32 -7.84 -9.25
N VAL A 86 -15.62 -6.82 -9.79
CA VAL A 86 -16.11 -5.44 -9.77
C VAL A 86 -17.40 -5.30 -10.54
N SER A 87 -17.50 -5.90 -11.73
CA SER A 87 -18.72 -5.86 -12.54
C SER A 87 -19.90 -6.58 -11.86
N GLY A 88 -19.63 -7.68 -11.15
CA GLY A 88 -20.63 -8.49 -10.48
C GLY A 88 -21.32 -7.73 -9.34
N PHE A 89 -20.59 -7.21 -8.36
CA PHE A 89 -21.23 -6.51 -7.24
C PHE A 89 -21.87 -5.17 -7.67
N LEU A 90 -21.33 -4.53 -8.72
CA LEU A 90 -21.94 -3.31 -9.27
C LEU A 90 -23.26 -3.60 -10.01
N ALA A 91 -23.35 -4.72 -10.74
CA ALA A 91 -24.61 -5.12 -11.39
C ALA A 91 -25.72 -5.39 -10.37
N ASP A 92 -25.35 -5.87 -9.18
CA ASP A 92 -26.26 -6.10 -8.06
C ASP A 92 -26.52 -4.83 -7.20
N ASP A 93 -25.92 -3.70 -7.59
CA ASP A 93 -25.99 -2.43 -6.85
C ASP A 93 -25.48 -2.52 -5.39
N ARG A 94 -24.44 -3.35 -5.15
CA ARG A 94 -23.87 -3.66 -3.83
C ARG A 94 -22.49 -3.02 -3.63
N PHE A 95 -22.04 -2.97 -2.38
CA PHE A 95 -20.63 -2.79 -2.00
C PHE A 95 -19.89 -4.11 -2.15
N GLY A 96 -18.63 -4.07 -2.57
CA GLY A 96 -17.84 -5.26 -2.92
C GLY A 96 -16.71 -5.57 -1.94
N PHE A 97 -16.36 -4.66 -1.02
CA PHE A 97 -15.18 -4.86 -0.18
C PHE A 97 -15.35 -6.01 0.81
N GLU A 98 -16.48 -6.08 1.52
CA GLU A 98 -16.76 -7.16 2.47
C GLU A 98 -16.83 -8.54 1.79
N GLU A 99 -17.40 -8.62 0.58
CA GLU A 99 -17.38 -9.83 -0.25
C GLU A 99 -15.95 -10.20 -0.66
N THR A 100 -15.14 -9.22 -1.03
CA THR A 100 -13.72 -9.42 -1.36
C THR A 100 -12.92 -9.92 -0.15
N VAL A 101 -13.17 -9.40 1.03
CA VAL A 101 -12.56 -9.88 2.29
C VAL A 101 -12.95 -11.34 2.53
N TYR A 102 -14.23 -11.67 2.39
CA TYR A 102 -14.70 -13.05 2.52
C TYR A 102 -13.98 -13.98 1.54
N LEU A 103 -13.99 -13.60 0.25
CA LEU A 103 -13.36 -14.38 -0.81
C LEU A 103 -11.87 -14.66 -0.51
N LEU A 104 -11.12 -13.61 -0.13
CA LEU A 104 -9.69 -13.75 0.16
C LEU A 104 -9.42 -14.67 1.35
N LEU A 105 -10.22 -14.55 2.43
CA LEU A 105 -10.04 -15.31 3.65
C LEU A 105 -10.56 -16.75 3.54
N MET A 106 -11.74 -16.96 2.93
CA MET A 106 -12.43 -18.24 2.87
C MET A 106 -12.09 -19.06 1.61
N GLY A 107 -11.69 -18.40 0.51
CA GLY A 107 -11.31 -19.05 -0.74
C GLY A 107 -12.45 -19.27 -1.73
N GLU A 108 -13.66 -18.89 -1.38
CA GLU A 108 -14.87 -19.01 -2.22
C GLU A 108 -15.74 -17.76 -2.10
N LEU A 109 -16.61 -17.52 -3.08
CA LEU A 109 -17.60 -16.45 -3.00
C LEU A 109 -18.73 -16.85 -2.02
N PRO A 110 -19.17 -15.90 -1.16
CA PRO A 110 -20.28 -16.17 -0.24
C PRO A 110 -21.61 -16.24 -0.99
N ASP A 111 -22.51 -17.05 -0.53
CA ASP A 111 -23.92 -16.88 -0.85
C ASP A 111 -24.51 -15.66 -0.10
N LYS A 112 -25.77 -15.32 -0.40
CA LYS A 112 -26.43 -14.15 0.18
C LYS A 112 -26.52 -14.20 1.72
N ALA A 113 -26.74 -15.37 2.29
CA ALA A 113 -26.85 -15.54 3.73
C ALA A 113 -25.47 -15.44 4.38
N GLN A 114 -24.48 -16.12 3.81
CA GLN A 114 -23.09 -16.08 4.25
C GLN A 114 -22.52 -14.64 4.20
N LEU A 115 -22.78 -13.89 3.10
CA LEU A 115 -22.32 -12.50 2.99
C LEU A 115 -22.95 -11.61 4.07
N LYS A 116 -24.24 -11.77 4.32
CA LYS A 116 -24.93 -11.02 5.38
C LYS A 116 -24.34 -11.33 6.75
N ASP A 117 -24.24 -12.59 7.13
CA ASP A 117 -23.71 -13.03 8.42
C ASP A 117 -22.26 -12.56 8.62
N PHE A 118 -21.45 -12.62 7.57
CA PHE A 118 -20.08 -12.16 7.59
C PHE A 118 -19.96 -10.64 7.76
N THR A 119 -20.79 -9.87 7.05
CA THR A 119 -20.82 -8.41 7.17
C THR A 119 -21.26 -7.98 8.57
N GLU A 120 -22.28 -8.64 9.14
CA GLU A 120 -22.72 -8.41 10.51
C GLU A 120 -21.62 -8.77 11.53
N LEU A 121 -20.89 -9.84 11.31
CA LEU A 121 -19.75 -10.24 12.14
C LEU A 121 -18.63 -9.18 12.10
N LEU A 122 -18.22 -8.73 10.93
CA LEU A 122 -17.24 -7.64 10.79
C LEU A 122 -17.71 -6.35 11.48
N ALA A 123 -18.99 -6.00 11.31
CA ALA A 123 -19.58 -4.84 11.98
C ALA A 123 -19.52 -4.96 13.51
N SER A 124 -19.74 -6.15 14.07
CA SER A 124 -19.68 -6.41 15.51
C SER A 124 -18.27 -6.18 16.08
N TYR A 125 -17.22 -6.35 15.28
CA TYR A 125 -15.83 -6.09 15.67
C TYR A 125 -15.42 -4.62 15.58
N ARG A 126 -16.29 -3.70 15.17
CA ARG A 126 -16.02 -2.25 15.16
C ARG A 126 -16.07 -1.63 16.56
N SER A 127 -15.61 -2.36 17.56
CA SER A 127 -15.53 -1.90 18.94
C SER A 127 -14.11 -2.08 19.48
N MET A 128 -13.68 -1.17 20.33
CA MET A 128 -12.35 -1.16 20.93
C MET A 128 -12.42 -1.37 22.44
N PRO A 129 -11.32 -1.86 23.06
CA PRO A 129 -11.23 -1.91 24.52
C PRO A 129 -11.53 -0.55 25.15
N THR A 130 -12.10 -0.55 26.36
CA THR A 130 -12.43 0.66 27.10
C THR A 130 -11.22 1.59 27.20
N HIS A 131 -11.43 2.87 26.87
CA HIS A 131 -10.41 3.93 26.88
C HIS A 131 -9.29 3.81 25.83
N PHE A 132 -9.29 2.82 24.93
CA PHE A 132 -8.25 2.65 23.91
C PHE A 132 -8.03 3.92 23.08
N VAL A 133 -9.11 4.55 22.60
CA VAL A 133 -9.02 5.80 21.83
C VAL A 133 -8.31 6.88 22.62
N ARG A 134 -8.75 7.12 23.87
CA ARG A 134 -8.19 8.15 24.74
C ARG A 134 -6.71 7.91 25.08
N ASP A 135 -6.36 6.69 25.47
CA ASP A 135 -5.07 6.40 26.08
C ASP A 135 -3.99 6.04 25.04
N ILE A 136 -4.37 5.51 23.89
CA ILE A 136 -3.45 5.04 22.87
C ILE A 136 -3.41 6.00 21.66
N ILE A 137 -4.56 6.43 21.15
CA ILE A 137 -4.63 7.25 19.94
C ILE A 137 -4.47 8.73 20.29
N LEU A 138 -5.30 9.27 21.19
CA LEU A 138 -5.31 10.70 21.49
C LEU A 138 -4.12 11.14 22.34
N LYS A 139 -3.62 10.30 23.24
CA LYS A 139 -2.53 10.66 24.17
C LYS A 139 -1.16 10.81 23.49
N ALA A 140 -0.95 10.15 22.36
CA ALA A 140 0.29 10.21 21.61
C ALA A 140 0.01 10.47 20.11
N PRO A 141 -0.46 11.68 19.73
CA PRO A 141 -0.77 12.01 18.35
C PRO A 141 0.49 11.90 17.49
N SER A 142 0.38 11.25 16.35
CA SER A 142 1.46 11.10 15.38
C SER A 142 1.17 11.95 14.15
N ARG A 143 2.22 12.51 13.56
CA ARG A 143 2.14 13.13 12.21
C ARG A 143 2.03 12.09 11.09
N ASP A 144 2.18 10.82 11.41
CA ASP A 144 2.18 9.71 10.48
C ASP A 144 1.12 8.69 10.90
N MET A 145 0.05 8.59 10.13
CA MET A 145 -1.08 7.70 10.44
C MET A 145 -0.69 6.23 10.34
N MET A 146 0.28 5.86 9.51
CA MET A 146 0.81 4.49 9.46
C MET A 146 1.53 4.11 10.77
N ASN A 147 2.19 5.08 11.42
CA ASN A 147 2.76 4.88 12.75
C ASN A 147 1.64 4.69 13.79
N THR A 148 0.57 5.48 13.71
CA THR A 148 -0.60 5.30 14.60
C THR A 148 -1.20 3.92 14.43
N LEU A 149 -1.40 3.43 13.20
CA LEU A 149 -1.88 2.08 12.92
C LEU A 149 -0.98 1.01 13.52
N ALA A 150 0.33 1.06 13.25
CA ALA A 150 1.28 0.05 13.72
C ALA A 150 1.32 -0.01 15.27
N ARG A 151 1.31 1.14 15.94
CA ARG A 151 1.24 1.20 17.42
C ARG A 151 -0.07 0.63 17.95
N SER A 152 -1.19 0.93 17.31
CA SER A 152 -2.51 0.42 17.68
C SER A 152 -2.56 -1.10 17.56
N VAL A 153 -2.03 -1.65 16.45
CA VAL A 153 -1.92 -3.09 16.24
C VAL A 153 -1.10 -3.74 17.35
N LEU A 154 0.12 -3.25 17.61
CA LEU A 154 0.99 -3.82 18.65
C LEU A 154 0.38 -3.69 20.05
N THR A 155 -0.35 -2.61 20.30
CA THR A 155 -1.01 -2.41 21.61
C THR A 155 -2.17 -3.39 21.83
N MET A 156 -2.88 -3.79 20.75
CA MET A 156 -3.97 -4.78 20.85
C MET A 156 -3.51 -6.14 21.40
N TYR A 157 -2.24 -6.50 21.19
CA TYR A 157 -1.65 -7.69 21.79
C TYR A 157 -1.89 -7.76 23.31
N ALA A 158 -1.75 -6.63 24.03
CA ALA A 158 -1.93 -6.57 25.48
C ALA A 158 -3.39 -6.70 25.94
N TYR A 159 -4.35 -6.61 25.03
CA TYR A 159 -5.79 -6.77 25.30
C TYR A 159 -6.35 -8.11 24.83
N ASP A 160 -5.53 -8.97 24.25
CA ASP A 160 -5.94 -10.28 23.75
C ASP A 160 -5.29 -11.40 24.58
N ASP A 161 -6.06 -12.03 25.45
CA ASP A 161 -5.57 -13.13 26.30
C ASP A 161 -5.08 -14.36 25.50
N ARG A 162 -5.38 -14.40 24.19
CA ARG A 162 -4.94 -15.44 23.26
C ARG A 162 -4.04 -14.88 22.15
N ALA A 163 -3.28 -13.84 22.45
CA ALA A 163 -2.43 -13.17 21.46
C ALA A 163 -1.46 -14.12 20.73
N ASP A 164 -0.83 -15.04 21.47
CA ASP A 164 0.18 -15.99 20.97
C ASP A 164 -0.41 -17.28 20.38
N ASP A 165 -1.73 -17.47 20.44
CA ASP A 165 -2.38 -18.64 19.86
C ASP A 165 -2.47 -18.48 18.34
N ILE A 166 -1.63 -19.22 17.61
CA ILE A 166 -1.56 -19.23 16.15
C ILE A 166 -2.45 -20.31 15.51
N SER A 167 -3.39 -20.92 16.25
CA SER A 167 -4.41 -21.77 15.63
C SER A 167 -5.21 -20.99 14.59
N ILE A 168 -5.57 -21.67 13.48
CA ILE A 168 -6.24 -21.00 12.35
C ILE A 168 -7.50 -20.26 12.80
N ALA A 169 -8.30 -20.86 13.69
CA ALA A 169 -9.51 -20.22 14.22
C ALA A 169 -9.21 -18.90 14.96
N ASN A 170 -8.13 -18.86 15.76
CA ASN A 170 -7.75 -17.65 16.48
C ASN A 170 -7.13 -16.61 15.57
N VAL A 171 -6.27 -17.00 14.63
CA VAL A 171 -5.69 -16.09 13.63
C VAL A 171 -6.78 -15.48 12.75
N LEU A 172 -7.79 -16.26 12.34
CA LEU A 172 -8.94 -15.75 11.59
C LEU A 172 -9.73 -14.71 12.41
N ARG A 173 -10.02 -15.01 13.69
CA ARG A 173 -10.67 -14.06 14.62
C ARG A 173 -9.88 -12.75 14.72
N GLN A 174 -8.57 -12.82 15.00
CA GLN A 174 -7.68 -11.67 15.10
C GLN A 174 -7.65 -10.88 13.78
N SER A 175 -7.57 -11.55 12.65
CA SER A 175 -7.58 -10.93 11.32
C SER A 175 -8.87 -10.14 11.07
N MET A 176 -10.03 -10.72 11.34
CA MET A 176 -11.32 -10.04 11.17
C MET A 176 -11.48 -8.84 12.10
N GLN A 177 -11.01 -8.94 13.34
CA GLN A 177 -10.97 -7.81 14.27
C GLN A 177 -10.08 -6.67 13.75
N LEU A 178 -8.87 -6.98 13.28
CA LEU A 178 -7.95 -5.99 12.74
C LEU A 178 -8.49 -5.33 11.47
N ILE A 179 -9.10 -6.10 10.54
CA ILE A 179 -9.75 -5.58 9.34
C ILE A 179 -10.83 -4.56 9.72
N SER A 180 -11.63 -4.86 10.75
CA SER A 180 -12.70 -3.98 11.21
C SER A 180 -12.20 -2.74 11.96
N LEU A 181 -11.04 -2.81 12.60
CA LEU A 181 -10.48 -1.72 13.42
C LEU A 181 -9.57 -0.75 12.65
N PHE A 182 -8.96 -1.18 11.56
CA PHE A 182 -8.05 -0.33 10.76
C PHE A 182 -8.68 0.98 10.29
N PRO A 183 -9.93 1.00 9.77
CA PRO A 183 -10.60 2.24 9.43
C PRO A 183 -10.74 3.20 10.62
N LEU A 184 -11.14 2.67 11.78
CA LEU A 184 -11.34 3.45 13.00
C LEU A 184 -10.03 4.09 13.47
N TRP A 185 -8.97 3.28 13.57
CA TRP A 185 -7.65 3.76 14.01
C TRP A 185 -7.06 4.79 13.07
N SER A 186 -7.25 4.61 11.77
CA SER A 186 -6.77 5.57 10.76
C SER A 186 -7.45 6.92 10.92
N ILE A 187 -8.78 6.92 11.00
CA ILE A 187 -9.58 8.14 11.08
C ILE A 187 -9.40 8.83 12.44
N TYR A 188 -9.46 8.10 13.53
CA TYR A 188 -9.25 8.68 14.87
C TYR A 188 -7.82 9.18 15.05
N GLY A 189 -6.83 8.50 14.47
CA GLY A 189 -5.46 8.99 14.40
C GLY A 189 -5.35 10.30 13.66
N TYR A 190 -6.04 10.43 12.52
CA TYR A 190 -6.08 11.66 11.76
C TYR A 190 -6.80 12.79 12.53
N GLN A 191 -7.93 12.53 13.16
CA GLN A 191 -8.63 13.53 13.98
C GLN A 191 -7.76 14.01 15.15
N SER A 192 -7.02 13.08 15.79
CA SER A 192 -6.03 13.42 16.83
C SER A 192 -4.91 14.30 16.28
N TYR A 193 -4.38 13.96 15.11
CA TYR A 193 -3.36 14.76 14.43
C TYR A 193 -3.84 16.18 14.14
N MET A 194 -5.03 16.33 13.54
CA MET A 194 -5.62 17.63 13.23
C MET A 194 -5.84 18.49 14.48
N TYR A 195 -6.32 17.88 15.56
CA TYR A 195 -6.53 18.60 16.82
C TYR A 195 -5.22 19.12 17.43
N TYR A 196 -4.19 18.29 17.51
CA TYR A 196 -2.94 18.65 18.20
C TYR A 196 -1.94 19.42 17.34
N HIS A 197 -1.97 19.28 16.02
CA HIS A 197 -0.96 19.84 15.13
C HIS A 197 -1.49 20.91 14.16
N ASP A 198 -2.80 20.95 13.92
CA ASP A 198 -3.44 21.89 12.98
C ASP A 198 -4.50 22.78 13.66
N ALA A 199 -4.58 22.75 14.98
CA ALA A 199 -5.52 23.53 15.80
C ALA A 199 -7.00 23.39 15.39
N SER A 200 -7.37 22.30 14.76
CA SER A 200 -8.75 21.98 14.39
C SER A 200 -9.54 21.47 15.59
N SER A 201 -10.87 21.61 15.56
CA SER A 201 -11.73 21.04 16.60
C SER A 201 -11.67 19.51 16.57
N LEU A 202 -11.56 18.87 17.73
CA LEU A 202 -11.65 17.43 17.83
C LEU A 202 -13.11 16.98 17.74
N PHE A 203 -13.40 16.11 16.80
CA PHE A 203 -14.65 15.34 16.76
C PHE A 203 -14.36 13.86 16.53
N ILE A 204 -15.14 13.00 17.17
CA ILE A 204 -15.03 11.54 17.04
C ILE A 204 -16.42 11.00 16.80
N HIS A 205 -16.70 10.60 15.57
CA HIS A 205 -17.94 9.90 15.22
C HIS A 205 -17.76 8.40 15.48
N PRO A 206 -18.60 7.75 16.28
CA PRO A 206 -18.58 6.30 16.42
C PRO A 206 -18.99 5.63 15.11
N PRO A 207 -18.46 4.44 14.79
CA PRO A 207 -18.88 3.71 13.60
C PRO A 207 -20.34 3.28 13.72
N ARG A 208 -21.01 3.19 12.57
CA ARG A 208 -22.35 2.63 12.46
C ARG A 208 -22.27 1.17 12.03
N LEU A 209 -23.13 0.32 12.62
CA LEU A 209 -23.11 -1.12 12.32
C LEU A 209 -23.81 -1.46 11.00
N ASP A 210 -24.71 -0.60 10.55
CA ASP A 210 -25.52 -0.73 9.32
C ASP A 210 -24.82 -0.21 8.06
N LEU A 211 -23.65 0.41 8.18
CA LEU A 211 -22.89 0.93 7.06
C LEU A 211 -21.76 0.00 6.64
N SER A 212 -21.44 -0.04 5.34
CA SER A 212 -20.25 -0.69 4.81
C SER A 212 -18.95 -0.05 5.35
N THR A 213 -17.81 -0.65 5.09
CA THR A 213 -16.50 -0.10 5.49
C THR A 213 -16.25 1.26 4.82
N SER A 214 -16.50 1.38 3.51
CA SER A 214 -16.29 2.63 2.77
C SER A 214 -17.22 3.75 3.24
N GLU A 215 -18.49 3.45 3.48
CA GLU A 215 -19.44 4.40 4.04
C GLU A 215 -19.03 4.88 5.43
N ASN A 216 -18.66 3.96 6.31
CA ASN A 216 -18.16 4.30 7.65
C ASN A 216 -16.93 5.20 7.61
N MET A 217 -16.01 4.97 6.67
CA MET A 217 -14.83 5.82 6.53
C MET A 217 -15.22 7.27 6.22
N LEU A 218 -16.12 7.50 5.27
CA LEU A 218 -16.60 8.84 4.91
C LEU A 218 -17.42 9.45 6.05
N TYR A 219 -18.32 8.67 6.65
CA TYR A 219 -19.16 9.05 7.78
C TYR A 219 -18.33 9.53 8.99
N MET A 220 -17.32 8.77 9.38
CA MET A 220 -16.48 9.09 10.54
C MET A 220 -15.50 10.23 10.27
N LEU A 221 -15.01 10.36 9.03
CA LEU A 221 -14.00 11.36 8.68
C LEU A 221 -14.58 12.77 8.60
N ARG A 222 -15.78 12.92 8.04
CA ARG A 222 -16.40 14.22 7.78
C ARG A 222 -17.15 14.75 9.00
N GLN A 223 -16.95 16.02 9.32
CA GLN A 223 -17.59 16.64 10.48
C GLN A 223 -19.12 16.59 10.42
N ASP A 224 -19.69 16.75 9.24
CA ASP A 224 -21.15 16.69 9.01
C ASP A 224 -21.66 15.27 8.70
N SER A 225 -20.76 14.28 8.65
CA SER A 225 -21.04 12.88 8.34
C SER A 225 -21.73 12.63 6.98
N LYS A 226 -21.68 13.60 6.06
CA LYS A 226 -22.38 13.51 4.77
C LYS A 226 -21.46 12.99 3.67
N TYR A 227 -22.01 12.15 2.83
CA TYR A 227 -21.37 11.65 1.60
C TYR A 227 -22.44 11.29 0.58
N THR A 228 -22.06 11.20 -0.70
CA THR A 228 -22.92 10.68 -1.75
C THR A 228 -22.73 9.17 -1.89
N GLU A 229 -23.73 8.48 -2.43
CA GLU A 229 -23.61 7.05 -2.71
C GLU A 229 -22.48 6.77 -3.70
N LEU A 230 -22.29 7.63 -4.71
CA LEU A 230 -21.20 7.52 -5.67
C LEU A 230 -19.83 7.60 -4.98
N GLU A 231 -19.66 8.54 -4.05
CA GLU A 231 -18.42 8.65 -3.26
C GLU A 231 -18.10 7.36 -2.50
N ALA A 232 -19.11 6.80 -1.82
CA ALA A 232 -18.96 5.57 -1.04
C ALA A 232 -18.62 4.36 -1.93
N LYS A 233 -19.34 4.21 -3.07
CA LYS A 233 -19.08 3.14 -4.04
C LYS A 233 -17.69 3.23 -4.67
N ILE A 234 -17.22 4.43 -5.02
CA ILE A 234 -15.88 4.59 -5.59
C ILE A 234 -14.80 4.31 -4.55
N LEU A 235 -14.98 4.73 -3.29
CA LEU A 235 -14.05 4.38 -2.22
C LEU A 235 -14.04 2.87 -1.99
N ASP A 236 -15.18 2.20 -2.03
CA ASP A 236 -15.30 0.75 -1.93
C ASP A 236 -14.51 0.03 -3.03
N ILE A 237 -14.68 0.47 -4.29
CA ILE A 237 -13.89 -0.06 -5.42
C ILE A 237 -12.39 0.14 -5.18
N CYS A 238 -11.96 1.29 -4.65
CA CYS A 238 -10.55 1.49 -4.29
C CYS A 238 -10.09 0.47 -3.26
N LEU A 239 -10.89 0.15 -2.24
CA LEU A 239 -10.58 -0.87 -1.24
C LEU A 239 -10.47 -2.25 -1.89
N VAL A 240 -11.40 -2.63 -2.75
CA VAL A 240 -11.36 -3.90 -3.50
C VAL A 240 -10.06 -4.02 -4.32
N LEU A 241 -9.71 -2.97 -5.09
CA LEU A 241 -8.54 -2.98 -5.96
C LEU A 241 -7.20 -2.98 -5.22
N HIS A 242 -7.17 -2.53 -3.97
CA HIS A 242 -5.97 -2.51 -3.13
C HIS A 242 -5.86 -3.72 -2.20
N ALA A 243 -6.92 -4.53 -2.06
CA ALA A 243 -7.00 -5.62 -1.08
C ALA A 243 -5.87 -6.65 -1.24
N GLU A 244 -5.46 -6.97 -2.48
CA GLU A 244 -4.42 -7.96 -2.74
C GLU A 244 -3.65 -7.66 -4.04
N HIS A 245 -2.38 -8.07 -4.11
CA HIS A 245 -1.55 -7.94 -5.32
C HIS A 245 -0.33 -8.87 -5.33
N GLY A 246 -0.54 -10.13 -5.02
CA GLY A 246 0.49 -11.18 -5.11
C GLY A 246 1.36 -11.34 -3.87
N GLY A 247 1.73 -12.59 -3.59
CA GLY A 247 2.55 -12.97 -2.44
C GLY A 247 3.97 -12.39 -2.44
N GLY A 248 4.48 -12.01 -3.62
CA GLY A 248 5.79 -11.36 -3.79
C GLY A 248 5.80 -9.84 -3.58
N ASN A 249 4.67 -9.22 -3.32
CA ASN A 249 4.58 -7.81 -2.94
C ASN A 249 5.35 -7.58 -1.63
N ASN A 250 6.10 -6.47 -1.51
CA ASN A 250 7.04 -6.27 -0.40
C ASN A 250 6.40 -6.43 0.99
N SER A 251 5.22 -5.85 1.22
CA SER A 251 4.53 -5.98 2.51
C SER A 251 3.93 -7.37 2.72
N THR A 252 3.41 -8.01 1.67
CA THR A 252 2.91 -9.39 1.72
C THR A 252 4.07 -10.38 1.94
N PHE A 253 5.21 -10.17 1.27
CA PHE A 253 6.40 -10.99 1.52
C PHE A 253 6.95 -10.80 2.93
N THR A 254 6.88 -9.59 3.48
CA THR A 254 7.19 -9.33 4.90
C THR A 254 6.24 -10.13 5.81
N THR A 255 4.95 -10.21 5.49
CA THR A 255 3.99 -11.07 6.20
C THR A 255 4.43 -12.53 6.17
N HIS A 256 4.84 -13.06 5.02
CA HIS A 256 5.35 -14.43 4.91
C HIS A 256 6.60 -14.64 5.76
N VAL A 257 7.60 -13.75 5.64
CA VAL A 257 8.87 -13.85 6.38
C VAL A 257 8.62 -13.87 7.88
N VAL A 258 7.84 -12.91 8.39
CA VAL A 258 7.60 -12.77 9.83
C VAL A 258 6.71 -13.89 10.35
N SER A 259 5.65 -14.27 9.62
CA SER A 259 4.77 -15.40 9.98
C SER A 259 5.51 -16.72 10.01
N SER A 260 6.52 -16.94 9.15
CA SER A 260 7.28 -18.19 9.10
C SER A 260 8.12 -18.45 10.36
N SER A 261 8.32 -17.45 11.21
CA SER A 261 8.96 -17.61 12.51
C SER A 261 8.03 -18.17 13.59
N GLY A 262 6.72 -18.28 13.31
CA GLY A 262 5.72 -18.74 14.28
C GLY A 262 5.25 -17.63 15.24
N THR A 263 5.52 -16.35 14.94
CA THR A 263 5.10 -15.23 15.80
C THR A 263 3.59 -14.98 15.75
N ASP A 264 3.10 -14.16 16.66
CA ASP A 264 1.71 -13.74 16.78
C ASP A 264 1.21 -12.90 15.57
N THR A 265 -0.10 -12.74 15.45
CA THR A 265 -0.74 -11.99 14.35
C THR A 265 -0.44 -10.50 14.40
N TYR A 266 -0.41 -9.90 15.59
CA TYR A 266 -0.20 -8.48 15.77
C TYR A 266 1.20 -8.06 15.32
N SER A 267 2.23 -8.81 15.73
CA SER A 267 3.61 -8.60 15.30
C SER A 267 3.78 -8.75 13.79
N SER A 268 3.13 -9.76 13.20
CA SER A 268 3.18 -10.00 11.75
C SER A 268 2.55 -8.85 10.95
N ILE A 269 1.37 -8.41 11.33
CA ILE A 269 0.66 -7.30 10.67
C ILE A 269 1.37 -5.96 10.90
N ALA A 270 1.92 -5.71 12.10
CA ALA A 270 2.71 -4.51 12.35
C ALA A 270 3.98 -4.43 11.48
N ALA A 271 4.66 -5.56 11.25
CA ALA A 271 5.80 -5.65 10.32
C ALA A 271 5.36 -5.32 8.87
N SER A 272 4.22 -5.83 8.45
CA SER A 272 3.64 -5.56 7.12
C SER A 272 3.28 -4.08 6.93
N LEU A 273 2.74 -3.43 7.96
CA LEU A 273 2.52 -1.99 8.00
C LEU A 273 3.82 -1.20 7.87
N GLY A 274 4.88 -1.63 8.58
CA GLY A 274 6.22 -1.03 8.47
C GLY A 274 6.78 -1.10 7.05
N SER A 275 6.57 -2.22 6.35
CA SER A 275 6.95 -2.37 4.94
C SER A 275 6.13 -1.46 4.02
N LEU A 276 4.79 -1.44 4.19
CA LEU A 276 3.90 -0.63 3.34
C LEU A 276 4.14 0.87 3.52
N LYS A 277 4.48 1.33 4.73
CA LYS A 277 4.77 2.73 5.04
C LYS A 277 5.91 3.30 4.20
N GLY A 278 6.84 2.48 3.74
CA GLY A 278 8.02 2.92 3.00
C GLY A 278 7.68 3.70 1.73
N PRO A 279 8.39 4.83 1.43
CA PRO A 279 8.08 5.70 0.30
C PRO A 279 8.27 5.03 -1.08
N LYS A 280 8.98 3.91 -1.12
CA LYS A 280 9.15 3.09 -2.33
C LYS A 280 8.03 2.06 -2.53
N HIS A 281 7.09 1.97 -1.59
CA HIS A 281 5.96 1.03 -1.63
C HIS A 281 4.63 1.77 -1.53
N GLY A 282 4.06 1.99 -0.35
CA GLY A 282 2.72 2.56 -0.18
C GLY A 282 2.61 4.07 -0.38
N GLY A 283 3.73 4.81 -0.49
CA GLY A 283 3.73 6.26 -0.67
C GLY A 283 3.70 6.75 -2.12
N ALA A 284 3.50 5.86 -3.10
CA ALA A 284 3.59 6.21 -4.52
C ALA A 284 2.47 7.16 -4.96
N ASN A 285 1.23 6.96 -4.52
CA ASN A 285 0.09 7.83 -4.85
C ASN A 285 0.25 9.26 -4.33
N ILE A 286 0.87 9.47 -3.16
CA ILE A 286 1.19 10.81 -2.64
C ILE A 286 2.17 11.52 -3.57
N LYS A 287 3.17 10.81 -4.10
CA LYS A 287 4.11 11.35 -5.08
C LYS A 287 3.44 11.72 -6.38
N VAL A 288 2.50 10.91 -6.85
CA VAL A 288 1.67 11.23 -8.05
C VAL A 288 0.90 12.51 -7.81
N THR A 289 0.18 12.63 -6.70
CA THR A 289 -0.61 13.82 -6.38
C THR A 289 0.25 15.08 -6.35
N LYS A 290 1.40 15.05 -5.66
CA LYS A 290 2.35 16.19 -5.62
C LYS A 290 2.92 16.53 -6.99
N MET A 291 3.19 15.53 -7.84
CA MET A 291 3.64 15.77 -9.21
C MET A 291 2.56 16.46 -10.04
N PHE A 292 1.29 16.05 -9.89
CA PHE A 292 0.19 16.73 -10.59
C PHE A 292 -0.06 18.15 -10.07
N GLU A 293 0.11 18.40 -8.77
CA GLU A 293 0.08 19.76 -8.22
C GLU A 293 1.18 20.63 -8.85
N ASP A 294 2.38 20.11 -8.98
CA ASP A 294 3.51 20.78 -9.62
C ASP A 294 3.25 21.01 -11.12
N ILE A 295 2.72 20.03 -11.85
CA ILE A 295 2.31 20.16 -13.26
C ILE A 295 1.27 21.29 -13.41
N LYS A 296 0.23 21.30 -12.56
CA LYS A 296 -0.84 22.30 -12.60
C LYS A 296 -0.35 23.72 -12.36
N GLN A 297 0.71 23.90 -11.57
CA GLN A 297 1.31 25.20 -11.29
C GLN A 297 2.22 25.70 -12.43
N ASN A 298 2.82 24.79 -13.20
CA ASN A 298 3.86 25.11 -14.16
C ASN A 298 3.43 24.97 -15.64
N VAL A 299 2.28 24.36 -15.92
CA VAL A 299 1.66 24.26 -17.25
C VAL A 299 0.49 25.21 -17.32
N SER A 300 0.55 26.19 -18.21
CA SER A 300 -0.45 27.26 -18.30
C SER A 300 -1.74 26.79 -18.99
N ASN A 301 -1.60 25.97 -20.02
CA ASN A 301 -2.73 25.40 -20.76
C ASN A 301 -2.72 23.89 -20.70
N TRP A 302 -3.52 23.30 -19.82
CA TRP A 302 -3.62 21.85 -19.63
C TRP A 302 -4.17 21.10 -20.84
N LYS A 303 -4.85 21.82 -21.75
CA LYS A 303 -5.42 21.26 -23.01
C LYS A 303 -4.38 21.23 -24.14
N ASP A 304 -3.27 21.96 -23.99
CA ASP A 304 -2.15 21.93 -24.94
C ASP A 304 -1.21 20.76 -24.64
N LYS A 305 -1.36 19.71 -25.43
CA LYS A 305 -0.52 18.49 -25.31
C LYS A 305 0.97 18.77 -25.47
N ALA A 306 1.34 19.77 -26.30
CA ALA A 306 2.74 20.10 -26.52
C ALA A 306 3.35 20.75 -25.26
N GLU A 307 2.63 21.64 -24.57
CA GLU A 307 3.06 22.25 -23.31
C GLU A 307 3.17 21.19 -22.22
N VAL A 308 2.16 20.32 -22.05
CA VAL A 308 2.20 19.19 -21.10
C VAL A 308 3.41 18.30 -21.38
N ARG A 309 3.62 17.89 -22.63
CA ARG A 309 4.76 17.05 -23.03
C ARG A 309 6.10 17.70 -22.71
N ALA A 310 6.28 18.98 -23.02
CA ALA A 310 7.51 19.71 -22.73
C ALA A 310 7.82 19.76 -21.23
N TYR A 311 6.78 19.86 -20.38
CA TYR A 311 6.97 19.84 -18.93
C TYR A 311 7.35 18.42 -18.42
N LEU A 312 6.72 17.37 -18.94
CA LEU A 312 7.10 16.00 -18.63
C LEU A 312 8.54 15.67 -19.03
N GLU A 313 9.02 16.26 -20.16
CA GLU A 313 10.42 16.16 -20.56
C GLU A 313 11.38 16.79 -19.55
N LYS A 314 11.04 17.94 -18.95
CA LYS A 314 11.82 18.55 -17.86
C LYS A 314 11.86 17.66 -16.62
N ILE A 315 10.74 17.03 -16.25
CA ILE A 315 10.73 16.06 -15.14
C ILE A 315 11.69 14.90 -15.42
N LEU A 316 11.62 14.30 -16.63
CA LEU A 316 12.48 13.17 -17.01
C LEU A 316 13.96 13.56 -17.10
N ASN A 317 14.26 14.82 -17.43
CA ASN A 317 15.62 15.38 -17.47
C ASN A 317 16.15 15.76 -16.10
N LYS A 318 15.37 15.63 -15.02
CA LYS A 318 15.70 16.03 -13.64
C LYS A 318 15.79 17.56 -13.47
N GLU A 319 15.06 18.30 -14.28
CA GLU A 319 15.05 19.78 -14.29
C GLU A 319 13.84 20.36 -13.54
N ALA A 320 12.79 19.53 -13.31
CA ALA A 320 11.54 19.93 -12.68
C ALA A 320 11.10 18.95 -11.57
N PHE A 321 10.09 19.34 -10.81
CA PHE A 321 9.54 18.63 -9.66
C PHE A 321 10.62 18.23 -8.63
N ASP A 322 10.73 16.97 -8.25
CA ASP A 322 11.68 16.48 -7.24
C ASP A 322 13.05 16.08 -7.82
N ARG A 323 13.29 16.33 -9.09
CA ARG A 323 14.55 16.11 -9.83
C ARG A 323 15.05 14.64 -9.80
N THR A 324 14.17 13.69 -9.57
CA THR A 324 14.53 12.26 -9.62
C THR A 324 14.57 11.73 -11.05
N GLY A 325 13.90 12.40 -11.99
CA GLY A 325 13.74 11.94 -13.37
C GLY A 325 12.68 10.85 -13.51
N LEU A 326 11.69 10.82 -12.60
CA LEU A 326 10.59 9.87 -12.61
C LEU A 326 9.25 10.58 -12.83
N ILE A 327 8.44 10.07 -13.73
CA ILE A 327 7.01 10.37 -13.80
C ILE A 327 6.32 9.32 -12.94
N TYR A 328 5.87 9.74 -11.76
CA TYR A 328 5.27 8.84 -10.77
C TYR A 328 3.92 8.31 -11.26
N GLY A 329 3.57 7.10 -10.85
CA GLY A 329 2.36 6.42 -11.31
C GLY A 329 2.48 5.78 -12.69
N MET A 330 3.62 5.97 -13.39
CA MET A 330 3.89 5.37 -14.69
C MET A 330 4.84 4.17 -14.57
N GLY A 331 4.41 3.03 -15.12
CA GLY A 331 5.12 1.76 -15.04
C GLY A 331 4.82 0.97 -13.77
N HIS A 332 5.09 -0.32 -13.82
CA HIS A 332 4.84 -1.27 -12.73
C HIS A 332 5.93 -2.34 -12.70
N ALA A 333 6.19 -2.91 -11.52
CA ALA A 333 7.20 -3.98 -11.37
C ALA A 333 6.82 -5.26 -12.13
N VAL A 334 5.53 -5.52 -12.33
CA VAL A 334 4.99 -6.69 -13.00
C VAL A 334 4.36 -6.30 -14.35
N TYR A 335 3.34 -5.45 -14.34
CA TYR A 335 2.60 -5.07 -15.55
C TYR A 335 3.45 -4.19 -16.48
N SER A 336 3.36 -4.46 -17.78
CA SER A 336 4.03 -3.68 -18.81
C SER A 336 3.07 -3.00 -19.78
N ILE A 337 2.03 -3.70 -20.23
CA ILE A 337 1.06 -3.17 -21.21
C ILE A 337 -0.04 -2.41 -20.51
N SER A 338 -0.64 -2.98 -19.44
CA SER A 338 -1.70 -2.32 -18.69
C SER A 338 -1.80 -2.86 -17.27
N ASP A 339 -2.24 -2.03 -16.33
CA ASP A 339 -2.67 -2.43 -14.98
C ASP A 339 -4.20 -2.48 -14.95
N PRO A 340 -4.85 -3.64 -14.73
CA PRO A 340 -6.30 -3.76 -14.76
C PRO A 340 -6.97 -2.87 -13.71
N ARG A 341 -6.31 -2.63 -12.58
CA ARG A 341 -6.81 -1.75 -11.52
C ARG A 341 -6.87 -0.30 -11.96
N ALA A 342 -5.86 0.17 -12.69
CA ALA A 342 -5.83 1.52 -13.24
C ALA A 342 -6.95 1.71 -14.28
N LYS A 343 -7.18 0.72 -15.15
CA LYS A 343 -8.26 0.75 -16.14
C LYS A 343 -9.66 0.82 -15.47
N ILE A 344 -9.86 0.03 -14.42
CA ILE A 344 -11.11 0.06 -13.65
C ILE A 344 -11.29 1.44 -13.03
N LEU A 345 -10.29 1.96 -12.30
CA LEU A 345 -10.40 3.28 -11.66
C LEU A 345 -10.66 4.39 -12.67
N GLU A 346 -9.99 4.40 -13.81
CA GLU A 346 -10.18 5.44 -14.84
C GLU A 346 -11.65 5.60 -15.21
N SER A 347 -12.41 4.50 -15.38
CA SER A 347 -13.84 4.54 -15.75
C SER A 347 -14.72 5.18 -14.66
N PHE A 348 -14.33 5.06 -13.37
CA PHE A 348 -15.06 5.67 -12.25
C PHE A 348 -14.62 7.10 -11.97
N VAL A 349 -13.32 7.39 -12.21
CA VAL A 349 -12.76 8.75 -12.12
C VAL A 349 -13.51 9.70 -13.05
N GLU A 350 -13.84 9.28 -14.27
CA GLU A 350 -14.63 10.09 -15.20
C GLU A 350 -15.97 10.52 -14.59
N LYS A 351 -16.74 9.57 -14.05
CA LYS A 351 -18.04 9.84 -13.43
C LYS A 351 -17.90 10.79 -12.21
N LEU A 352 -16.94 10.51 -11.33
CA LEU A 352 -16.70 11.32 -10.15
C LEU A 352 -16.23 12.74 -10.52
N SER A 353 -15.39 12.88 -11.55
CA SER A 353 -14.90 14.18 -12.00
C SER A 353 -16.02 15.10 -12.48
N VAL A 354 -17.06 14.54 -13.09
CA VAL A 354 -18.28 15.30 -13.47
C VAL A 354 -19.03 15.77 -12.23
N GLU A 355 -19.28 14.87 -11.24
CA GLU A 355 -19.97 15.23 -10.00
C GLU A 355 -19.20 16.32 -9.22
N LYS A 356 -17.87 16.24 -9.21
CA LYS A 356 -16.99 17.16 -8.46
C LYS A 356 -16.55 18.40 -9.27
N ASN A 357 -17.04 18.59 -10.50
CA ASN A 357 -16.60 19.67 -11.41
C ASN A 357 -15.08 19.69 -11.64
N LYS A 358 -14.47 18.50 -11.80
CA LYS A 358 -13.03 18.28 -11.99
C LYS A 358 -12.69 17.67 -13.35
N THR A 359 -13.56 17.80 -14.34
CA THR A 359 -13.40 17.22 -15.67
C THR A 359 -12.13 17.70 -16.37
N ASP A 360 -11.78 18.99 -16.27
CA ASP A 360 -10.54 19.53 -16.86
C ASP A 360 -9.28 18.92 -16.19
N GLU A 361 -9.31 18.66 -14.89
CA GLU A 361 -8.22 17.96 -14.21
C GLU A 361 -8.14 16.49 -14.67
N PHE A 362 -9.25 15.81 -14.87
CA PHE A 362 -9.25 14.45 -15.38
C PHE A 362 -8.68 14.37 -16.81
N GLU A 363 -9.02 15.30 -17.68
CA GLU A 363 -8.44 15.38 -19.01
C GLU A 363 -6.92 15.63 -18.98
N LEU A 364 -6.43 16.40 -17.99
CA LEU A 364 -5.00 16.54 -17.74
C LEU A 364 -4.38 15.19 -17.38
N TYR A 365 -5.00 14.40 -16.47
CA TYR A 365 -4.51 13.05 -16.14
C TYR A 365 -4.42 12.15 -17.38
N ARG A 366 -5.44 12.14 -18.24
CA ARG A 366 -5.45 11.39 -19.50
C ARG A 366 -4.35 11.85 -20.45
N SER A 367 -4.16 13.18 -20.58
CA SER A 367 -3.09 13.75 -21.41
C SER A 367 -1.71 13.34 -20.88
N VAL A 368 -1.46 13.46 -19.57
CA VAL A 368 -0.21 13.05 -18.94
C VAL A 368 0.03 11.56 -19.11
N ALA A 369 -0.98 10.69 -18.92
CA ALA A 369 -0.86 9.24 -19.10
C ALA A 369 -0.37 8.91 -20.51
N LYS A 370 -0.97 9.53 -21.54
CA LYS A 370 -0.61 9.32 -22.95
C LYS A 370 0.79 9.83 -23.27
N GLU A 371 1.07 11.11 -22.99
CA GLU A 371 2.34 11.73 -23.32
C GLU A 371 3.51 11.10 -22.53
N ALA A 372 3.30 10.72 -21.25
CA ALA A 372 4.31 10.03 -20.46
C ALA A 372 4.64 8.64 -21.00
N THR A 373 3.64 7.87 -21.46
CA THR A 373 3.85 6.56 -22.09
C THR A 373 4.80 6.68 -23.28
N ASP A 374 4.51 7.62 -24.20
CA ASP A 374 5.32 7.85 -25.40
C ASP A 374 6.73 8.33 -25.06
N LEU A 375 6.87 9.28 -24.15
CA LEU A 375 8.16 9.85 -23.74
C LEU A 375 9.07 8.83 -23.04
N ILE A 376 8.53 8.05 -22.12
CA ILE A 376 9.30 7.04 -21.38
C ILE A 376 9.75 5.94 -22.34
N ALA A 377 8.88 5.49 -23.25
CA ALA A 377 9.22 4.50 -24.26
C ALA A 377 10.39 4.98 -25.15
N GLN A 378 10.33 6.23 -25.61
CA GLN A 378 11.38 6.83 -26.45
C GLN A 378 12.72 6.97 -25.69
N LYS A 379 12.70 7.54 -24.46
CA LYS A 379 13.93 7.84 -23.71
C LYS A 379 14.63 6.61 -23.14
N ARG A 380 13.88 5.63 -22.66
CA ARG A 380 14.44 4.46 -21.97
C ARG A 380 14.62 3.25 -22.90
N LYS A 381 14.25 3.36 -24.16
CA LYS A 381 14.26 2.23 -25.13
C LYS A 381 13.56 1.00 -24.55
N ILE A 382 12.45 1.20 -23.84
CA ILE A 382 11.70 0.13 -23.18
C ILE A 382 10.74 -0.46 -24.21
N TYR A 383 11.12 -1.59 -24.76
CA TYR A 383 10.29 -2.33 -25.75
C TYR A 383 9.08 -3.04 -25.11
N LYS A 384 8.98 -3.07 -23.78
CA LYS A 384 7.93 -3.80 -23.05
C LYS A 384 6.65 -2.99 -22.78
N GLY A 385 6.62 -1.71 -23.19
CA GLY A 385 5.53 -0.80 -22.87
C GLY A 385 5.65 -0.19 -21.45
N VAL A 386 4.95 0.94 -21.24
CA VAL A 386 4.80 1.62 -19.95
C VAL A 386 3.37 2.10 -19.90
N SER A 387 2.68 1.82 -18.78
CA SER A 387 1.28 2.22 -18.59
C SER A 387 1.07 2.84 -17.21
N PRO A 388 0.00 3.62 -16.99
CA PRO A 388 -0.42 4.01 -15.67
C PRO A 388 -0.65 2.78 -14.79
N ASN A 389 -0.23 2.87 -13.53
CA ASN A 389 -0.55 1.90 -12.49
C ASN A 389 -1.69 2.42 -11.59
N VAL A 390 -2.12 1.62 -10.61
CA VAL A 390 -3.24 1.98 -9.73
C VAL A 390 -3.02 3.31 -8.99
N ASP A 391 -1.77 3.63 -8.63
CA ASP A 391 -1.43 4.85 -7.88
C ASP A 391 -1.61 6.11 -8.72
N PHE A 392 -1.57 6.00 -10.05
CA PHE A 392 -1.77 7.12 -10.95
C PHE A 392 -3.15 7.77 -10.77
N TYR A 393 -4.20 6.96 -10.59
CA TYR A 393 -5.57 7.46 -10.44
C TYR A 393 -6.05 7.51 -9.00
N SER A 394 -5.56 6.63 -8.10
CA SER A 394 -6.08 6.53 -6.73
C SER A 394 -5.90 7.82 -5.94
N GLY A 395 -4.77 8.51 -6.06
CA GLY A 395 -4.54 9.79 -5.40
C GLY A 395 -5.51 10.88 -5.87
N PHE A 396 -5.86 10.89 -7.15
CA PHE A 396 -6.84 11.82 -7.70
C PHE A 396 -8.27 11.52 -7.18
N VAL A 397 -8.65 10.24 -7.15
CA VAL A 397 -9.91 9.80 -6.52
C VAL A 397 -9.98 10.30 -5.09
N TYR A 398 -8.97 10.03 -4.29
CA TYR A 398 -8.95 10.44 -2.88
C TYR A 398 -9.04 11.95 -2.71
N SER A 399 -8.37 12.71 -3.56
CA SER A 399 -8.47 14.19 -3.57
C SER A 399 -9.88 14.66 -3.90
N MET A 400 -10.57 14.05 -4.89
CA MET A 400 -11.96 14.38 -5.23
C MET A 400 -12.96 14.01 -4.13
N LEU A 401 -12.66 12.95 -3.36
CA LEU A 401 -13.45 12.56 -2.19
C LEU A 401 -13.18 13.46 -0.97
N GLY A 402 -12.25 14.42 -1.07
CA GLY A 402 -11.85 15.28 0.04
C GLY A 402 -11.08 14.54 1.14
N LEU A 403 -10.45 13.41 0.79
CA LEU A 403 -9.61 12.66 1.73
C LEU A 403 -8.25 13.36 1.88
N PRO A 404 -7.76 13.55 3.10
CA PRO A 404 -6.45 14.17 3.34
C PRO A 404 -5.30 13.23 2.93
N THR A 405 -4.19 13.81 2.48
CA THR A 405 -3.02 13.05 2.01
C THR A 405 -2.42 12.14 3.09
N GLU A 406 -2.59 12.50 4.35
CA GLU A 406 -2.19 11.70 5.52
C GLU A 406 -2.90 10.34 5.58
N LEU A 407 -4.08 10.22 4.97
CA LEU A 407 -4.86 8.98 4.93
C LEU A 407 -4.62 8.14 3.65
N PHE A 408 -3.89 8.60 2.66
CA PHE A 408 -3.71 7.86 1.39
C PHE A 408 -3.05 6.49 1.60
N THR A 409 -1.93 6.44 2.30
CA THR A 409 -1.28 5.16 2.63
C THR A 409 -2.08 4.33 3.65
N PRO A 410 -2.69 4.90 4.70
CA PRO A 410 -3.64 4.20 5.56
C PRO A 410 -4.80 3.55 4.83
N ILE A 411 -5.41 4.20 3.83
CA ILE A 411 -6.49 3.61 3.01
C ILE A 411 -5.98 2.36 2.29
N PHE A 412 -4.76 2.42 1.76
CA PHE A 412 -4.13 1.24 1.18
C PHE A 412 -3.94 0.12 2.22
N ALA A 413 -3.54 0.44 3.45
CA ALA A 413 -3.40 -0.54 4.54
C ALA A 413 -4.74 -1.14 4.95
N ILE A 414 -5.82 -0.32 5.04
CA ILE A 414 -7.19 -0.75 5.34
C ILE A 414 -7.65 -1.82 4.35
N ALA A 415 -7.33 -1.65 3.08
CA ALA A 415 -7.64 -2.63 2.06
C ALA A 415 -6.74 -3.87 2.16
N ARG A 416 -5.42 -3.65 2.21
CA ARG A 416 -4.40 -4.70 2.06
C ARG A 416 -4.33 -5.65 3.25
N ILE A 417 -4.82 -5.27 4.43
CA ILE A 417 -4.85 -6.18 5.58
C ILE A 417 -5.64 -7.46 5.29
N ALA A 418 -6.65 -7.42 4.41
CA ALA A 418 -7.36 -8.62 3.96
C ALA A 418 -6.42 -9.61 3.27
N GLY A 419 -5.61 -9.12 2.32
CA GLY A 419 -4.60 -9.93 1.63
C GLY A 419 -3.51 -10.43 2.58
N TRP A 420 -2.96 -9.57 3.45
CA TRP A 420 -1.96 -10.03 4.45
C TRP A 420 -2.49 -11.12 5.35
N SER A 421 -3.74 -10.98 5.82
CA SER A 421 -4.40 -11.96 6.68
C SER A 421 -4.59 -13.29 5.95
N ALA A 422 -5.04 -13.26 4.69
CA ALA A 422 -5.20 -14.44 3.86
C ALA A 422 -3.85 -15.16 3.65
N HIS A 423 -2.79 -14.44 3.28
CA HIS A 423 -1.46 -15.01 3.10
C HIS A 423 -0.87 -15.56 4.42
N ARG A 424 -1.13 -14.91 5.56
CA ARG A 424 -0.73 -15.45 6.86
C ARG A 424 -1.42 -16.77 7.16
N ILE A 425 -2.74 -16.85 6.96
CA ILE A 425 -3.52 -18.08 7.18
C ILE A 425 -3.04 -19.18 6.24
N GLU A 426 -2.88 -18.89 4.94
CA GLU A 426 -2.35 -19.84 3.96
C GLU A 426 -0.95 -20.33 4.36
N GLY A 427 -0.06 -19.44 4.80
CA GLY A 427 1.28 -19.78 5.25
C GLY A 427 1.27 -20.68 6.48
N LEU A 428 0.40 -20.43 7.46
CA LEU A 428 0.27 -21.28 8.65
C LEU A 428 -0.32 -22.68 8.34
N ILE A 429 -1.13 -22.81 7.29
CA ILE A 429 -1.66 -24.09 6.85
C ILE A 429 -0.62 -24.92 6.10
N ASN A 430 0.22 -24.29 5.26
CA ASN A 430 1.04 -24.97 4.26
C ASN A 430 2.54 -24.95 4.52
N ALA A 431 3.05 -23.95 5.29
CA ALA A 431 4.50 -23.78 5.49
C ALA A 431 4.97 -24.38 6.82
N ASP A 432 6.03 -25.14 6.76
CA ASP A 432 6.69 -25.78 7.92
C ASP A 432 8.09 -25.24 8.20
N LYS A 433 8.61 -24.33 7.36
CA LYS A 433 9.99 -23.84 7.43
C LYS A 433 10.06 -22.33 7.51
N ILE A 434 10.98 -21.84 8.36
CA ILE A 434 11.32 -20.42 8.42
C ILE A 434 11.97 -19.97 7.10
N ILE A 435 11.54 -18.83 6.58
CA ILE A 435 12.10 -18.21 5.37
C ILE A 435 13.47 -17.61 5.74
N ARG A 436 14.53 -18.20 5.18
CA ARG A 436 15.90 -17.84 5.49
C ARG A 436 16.78 -17.82 4.23
N PRO A 437 16.84 -16.71 3.50
CA PRO A 437 17.72 -16.59 2.34
C PRO A 437 19.21 -16.64 2.77
N ALA A 438 20.08 -17.07 1.85
CA ALA A 438 21.52 -17.08 2.08
C ALA A 438 22.13 -15.68 1.90
N TYR A 439 23.10 -15.35 2.74
CA TYR A 439 23.96 -14.18 2.60
C TYR A 439 25.43 -14.61 2.63
N MET A 440 26.23 -14.06 1.70
CA MET A 440 27.66 -14.33 1.61
C MET A 440 28.45 -13.23 2.33
N GLY A 441 29.32 -13.62 3.26
CA GLY A 441 30.27 -12.69 3.87
C GLY A 441 31.46 -12.41 2.92
N VAL A 442 31.64 -11.15 2.55
CA VAL A 442 32.74 -10.70 1.67
C VAL A 442 33.88 -9.98 2.44
N GLY A 443 33.78 -9.91 3.75
CA GLY A 443 34.79 -9.31 4.62
C GLY A 443 36.04 -10.17 4.70
N LYS A 444 37.23 -9.53 4.69
CA LYS A 444 38.47 -10.21 4.95
C LYS A 444 38.59 -10.59 6.43
N GLY A 445 39.09 -11.79 6.73
CA GLY A 445 39.43 -12.19 8.09
C GLY A 445 40.41 -11.20 8.75
N ARG A 446 40.22 -10.94 10.05
CA ARG A 446 41.07 -10.05 10.84
C ARG A 446 41.34 -10.71 12.19
N ASP A 447 42.57 -10.59 12.64
CA ASP A 447 42.95 -11.03 13.98
C ASP A 447 42.42 -10.04 15.02
N TYR A 448 42.06 -10.57 16.19
CA TYR A 448 41.68 -9.72 17.32
C TYR A 448 42.92 -9.04 17.91
N VAL A 449 42.86 -7.72 18.00
CA VAL A 449 43.93 -6.92 18.63
C VAL A 449 43.43 -6.44 19.99
N ALA A 450 44.23 -6.67 21.06
CA ALA A 450 43.91 -6.20 22.40
C ALA A 450 43.72 -4.68 22.41
N LEU A 451 42.85 -4.17 23.26
CA LEU A 451 42.42 -2.76 23.27
C LEU A 451 43.59 -1.78 23.32
N ASP A 452 44.55 -2.06 24.23
CA ASP A 452 45.75 -1.23 24.45
C ASP A 452 46.73 -1.18 23.24
N ASN A 453 46.57 -2.13 22.31
CA ASN A 453 47.42 -2.26 21.11
C ASN A 453 46.72 -1.75 19.83
N ARG A 454 45.51 -1.23 19.92
CA ARG A 454 44.75 -0.65 18.77
C ARG A 454 45.26 0.76 18.49
N LYS A 455 45.57 1.03 17.24
CA LYS A 455 46.00 2.34 16.73
C LYS A 455 44.82 3.14 16.18
#